data_24d540efbdfadb097f28e9542bc4fcb8
#
_entry.id   24d540efbdfadb097f28e9542bc4fcb8
#
_cell.length_a   1.000
_cell.length_b   1.000
_cell.length_c   1.000
_cell.angle_alpha   90.00
_cell.angle_beta   90.00
_cell.angle_gamma   90.00
#
_symmetry.space_group_name_H-M   'P 1'
#
loop_
_entity.id
_entity.type
_entity.pdbx_description
1 polymer ?
#
loop_
_entity_poly.entity_id
_entity_poly.type
_entity_poly.pdbx_seq_one_letter_code
_entity_poly.pdbx_strand_id
1 'polypeptide(L)'
;MKKLLSIFMIAAYLFALGGCQETLKGTDALSEKAREEMPIADAENTEIAYAGLCAKDDSALIWFVSGSKYQAHTYLPMECDIVGKNEYQFVRTYNPMNRGTDIAVLQWNGGYSFIVNNSNCKAIRIIDNSGTHDIAIEKDAYPFVFFNDLLPNEYYFLDANGNEL
;
A
#
# COMPACT_ATOMS: atom_id res chain seq x y z
N MET A 1 26.41 -25.30 39.39
CA MET A 1 25.53 -24.12 39.53
C MET A 1 25.86 -22.96 38.58
N LYS A 2 27.14 -22.61 38.31
CA LYS A 2 27.48 -21.49 37.38
C LYS A 2 27.02 -21.68 35.91
N LYS A 3 26.99 -22.92 35.40
CA LYS A 3 26.57 -23.22 34.02
C LYS A 3 25.05 -23.12 33.80
N LEU A 4 24.25 -23.40 34.82
CA LEU A 4 22.79 -23.25 34.76
C LEU A 4 22.35 -21.78 34.74
N LEU A 5 23.07 -20.92 35.47
CA LEU A 5 22.79 -19.47 35.49
C LEU A 5 23.05 -18.80 34.13
N SER A 6 24.09 -19.24 33.41
CA SER A 6 24.43 -18.73 32.06
C SER A 6 23.35 -19.09 31.03
N ILE A 7 22.77 -20.30 31.10
CA ILE A 7 21.71 -20.72 30.15
C ILE A 7 20.43 -19.94 30.39
N PHE A 8 20.10 -19.66 31.64
CA PHE A 8 18.91 -18.84 31.99
C PHE A 8 19.06 -17.38 31.52
N MET A 9 20.25 -16.80 31.62
CA MET A 9 20.50 -15.44 31.12
C MET A 9 20.41 -15.34 29.60
N ILE A 10 20.91 -16.34 28.86
CA ILE A 10 20.80 -16.36 27.39
C ILE A 10 19.34 -16.55 26.93
N ALA A 11 18.57 -17.40 27.62
CA ALA A 11 17.15 -17.57 27.33
C ALA A 11 16.34 -16.28 27.62
N ALA A 12 16.64 -15.56 28.70
CA ALA A 12 16.01 -14.28 29.02
C ALA A 12 16.36 -13.18 28.00
N TYR A 13 17.56 -13.18 27.46
CA TYR A 13 17.96 -12.24 26.40
C TYR A 13 17.26 -12.53 25.05
N LEU A 14 17.01 -13.80 24.71
CA LEU A 14 16.30 -14.17 23.49
C LEU A 14 14.81 -13.82 23.56
N PHE A 15 14.19 -13.82 24.76
CA PHE A 15 12.82 -13.33 24.95
C PHE A 15 12.71 -11.81 24.94
N ALA A 16 13.77 -11.07 25.28
CA ALA A 16 13.76 -9.60 25.23
C ALA A 16 13.98 -9.04 23.80
N LEU A 17 14.43 -9.87 22.84
CA LEU A 17 14.57 -9.49 21.43
C LEU A 17 13.32 -9.80 20.59
N GLY A 18 12.32 -10.48 21.13
CA GLY A 18 10.97 -10.52 20.59
C GLY A 18 10.30 -9.19 20.87
N GLY A 19 10.75 -8.12 20.19
CA GLY A 19 10.11 -6.81 20.24
C GLY A 19 8.63 -6.99 19.99
N CYS A 20 7.81 -6.54 20.93
CA CYS A 20 6.36 -6.49 20.76
C CYS A 20 6.12 -5.63 19.54
N GLN A 21 5.86 -6.23 18.39
CA GLN A 21 5.60 -5.51 17.16
C GLN A 21 4.32 -4.70 17.39
N GLU A 22 4.41 -3.40 17.24
CA GLU A 22 3.30 -2.48 17.49
C GLU A 22 2.11 -2.84 16.61
N THR A 23 0.92 -2.93 17.22
CA THR A 23 -0.32 -3.12 16.48
C THR A 23 -0.93 -1.76 16.14
N LEU A 24 -1.00 -1.47 14.85
CA LEU A 24 -1.58 -0.26 14.31
C LEU A 24 -3.11 -0.44 14.20
N LYS A 25 -3.89 0.50 14.74
CA LYS A 25 -5.36 0.42 14.74
C LYS A 25 -5.98 1.56 13.96
N GLY A 26 -6.65 1.20 12.87
CA GLY A 26 -7.34 2.15 12.01
C GLY A 26 -6.41 2.99 11.13
N THR A 27 -7.02 3.88 10.34
CA THR A 27 -6.32 4.67 9.31
C THR A 27 -5.37 5.73 9.87
N ASP A 28 -5.64 6.26 11.05
CA ASP A 28 -4.81 7.32 11.64
C ASP A 28 -3.45 6.75 12.08
N ALA A 29 -3.45 5.61 12.78
CA ALA A 29 -2.21 4.92 13.17
C ALA A 29 -1.40 4.46 11.94
N LEU A 30 -2.08 4.01 10.87
CA LEU A 30 -1.43 3.66 9.61
C LEU A 30 -0.80 4.87 8.93
N SER A 31 -1.47 6.02 8.95
CA SER A 31 -0.94 7.27 8.35
C SER A 31 0.24 7.82 9.14
N GLU A 32 0.21 7.72 10.46
CA GLU A 32 1.33 8.09 11.33
C GLU A 32 2.54 7.18 11.06
N LYS A 33 2.33 5.87 11.00
CA LYS A 33 3.38 4.91 10.66
C LYS A 33 3.97 5.14 9.27
N ALA A 34 3.13 5.44 8.28
CA ALA A 34 3.61 5.81 6.95
C ALA A 34 4.49 7.05 6.97
N ARG A 35 4.16 8.04 7.79
CA ARG A 35 4.95 9.28 7.97
C ARG A 35 6.32 8.99 8.58
N GLU A 36 6.39 8.08 9.54
CA GLU A 36 7.64 7.70 10.21
C GLU A 36 8.59 6.90 9.30
N GLU A 37 8.04 5.96 8.55
CA GLU A 37 8.83 4.94 7.83
C GLU A 37 9.15 5.31 6.38
N MET A 38 8.41 6.24 5.79
CA MET A 38 8.62 6.57 4.37
C MET A 38 9.64 7.70 4.20
N PRO A 39 10.53 7.59 3.19
CA PRO A 39 11.53 8.61 2.89
C PRO A 39 10.89 9.81 2.18
N ILE A 40 10.11 10.59 2.91
CA ILE A 40 9.43 11.78 2.40
C ILE A 40 10.24 13.00 2.83
N ALA A 41 10.61 13.85 1.86
CA ALA A 41 11.21 15.12 2.19
C ALA A 41 10.21 15.98 2.96
N ASP A 42 10.67 16.57 4.09
CA ASP A 42 9.83 17.43 4.95
C ASP A 42 8.52 16.74 5.40
N ALA A 43 8.66 15.50 5.92
CA ALA A 43 7.52 14.68 6.33
C ALA A 43 6.63 15.36 7.39
N GLU A 44 7.19 16.22 8.24
CA GLU A 44 6.45 16.96 9.27
C GLU A 44 5.44 17.96 8.67
N ASN A 45 5.77 18.56 7.52
CA ASN A 45 4.94 19.56 6.84
C ASN A 45 4.23 19.00 5.61
N THR A 46 4.46 17.73 5.26
CA THR A 46 3.84 17.10 4.11
C THR A 46 2.54 16.42 4.54
N GLU A 47 1.44 16.76 3.90
CA GLU A 47 0.16 16.06 4.09
C GLU A 47 0.26 14.64 3.51
N ILE A 48 -0.14 13.65 4.30
CA ILE A 48 -0.22 12.24 3.90
C ILE A 48 -1.64 11.78 4.18
N ALA A 49 -2.35 11.42 3.11
CA ALA A 49 -3.72 10.95 3.19
C ALA A 49 -3.79 9.45 2.87
N TYR A 50 -4.54 8.71 3.67
CA TYR A 50 -4.92 7.34 3.36
C TYR A 50 -5.77 7.32 2.08
N ALA A 51 -5.37 6.49 1.11
CA ALA A 51 -6.04 6.38 -0.19
C ALA A 51 -6.86 5.10 -0.34
N GLY A 52 -6.47 4.04 0.35
CA GLY A 52 -7.14 2.75 0.28
C GLY A 52 -6.19 1.60 0.55
N LEU A 53 -6.71 0.39 0.58
CA LEU A 53 -5.92 -0.83 0.75
C LEU A 53 -6.37 -1.95 -0.18
N CYS A 54 -5.43 -2.83 -0.51
CA CYS A 54 -5.66 -4.15 -1.07
C CYS A 54 -5.32 -5.19 -0.01
N ALA A 55 -6.08 -6.28 0.06
CA ALA A 55 -5.78 -7.39 0.96
C ALA A 55 -5.68 -8.69 0.17
N LYS A 56 -4.73 -9.54 0.56
CA LYS A 56 -4.60 -10.91 0.07
C LYS A 56 -4.03 -11.77 1.19
N ASP A 57 -4.72 -12.86 1.48
CA ASP A 57 -4.43 -13.72 2.62
C ASP A 57 -4.39 -12.90 3.92
N ASP A 58 -3.34 -13.03 4.71
CA ASP A 58 -3.12 -12.27 5.95
C ASP A 58 -2.30 -10.98 5.73
N SER A 59 -2.15 -10.52 4.50
CA SER A 59 -1.36 -9.34 4.14
C SER A 59 -2.22 -8.22 3.57
N ALA A 60 -1.85 -6.97 3.83
CA ALA A 60 -2.44 -5.78 3.25
C ALA A 60 -1.37 -4.88 2.62
N LEU A 61 -1.65 -4.40 1.41
CA LEU A 61 -0.93 -3.29 0.80
C LEU A 61 -1.79 -2.03 0.94
N ILE A 62 -1.26 -1.05 1.63
CA ILE A 62 -1.95 0.19 1.97
C ILE A 62 -1.33 1.32 1.14
N TRP A 63 -2.18 2.07 0.45
CA TRP A 63 -1.76 3.22 -0.34
C TRP A 63 -2.03 4.51 0.39
N PHE A 64 -1.04 5.39 0.38
CA PHE A 64 -1.16 6.78 0.81
C PHE A 64 -0.80 7.70 -0.35
N VAL A 65 -1.34 8.90 -0.31
CA VAL A 65 -1.01 9.98 -1.25
C VAL A 65 -0.46 11.14 -0.46
N SER A 66 0.71 11.64 -0.85
CA SER A 66 1.27 12.87 -0.32
C SER A 66 1.20 13.99 -1.34
N GLY A 67 1.12 15.20 -0.84
CA GLY A 67 1.09 16.40 -1.66
C GLY A 67 -0.21 17.19 -1.47
N SER A 68 -0.28 18.33 -2.13
CA SER A 68 -1.46 19.19 -2.14
C SER A 68 -1.99 19.30 -3.56
N LYS A 69 -3.17 19.93 -3.72
CA LYS A 69 -3.73 20.23 -5.05
C LYS A 69 -2.82 21.10 -5.96
N TYR A 70 -1.75 21.64 -5.41
CA TYR A 70 -0.79 22.50 -6.12
C TYR A 70 0.57 21.83 -6.35
N GLN A 71 0.76 20.58 -5.85
CA GLN A 71 2.00 19.84 -5.96
C GLN A 71 1.72 18.49 -6.63
N ALA A 72 2.72 17.98 -7.34
CA ALA A 72 2.64 16.63 -7.87
C ALA A 72 2.45 15.62 -6.72
N HIS A 73 1.48 14.73 -6.89
CA HIS A 73 1.22 13.69 -5.90
C HIS A 73 2.33 12.65 -5.89
N THR A 74 2.66 12.18 -4.70
CA THR A 74 3.54 11.03 -4.49
C THR A 74 2.72 9.91 -3.86
N TYR A 75 2.77 8.74 -4.46
CA TYR A 75 2.05 7.55 -4.03
C TYR A 75 2.96 6.69 -3.17
N LEU A 76 2.50 6.35 -1.98
CA LEU A 76 3.30 5.77 -0.92
C LEU A 76 2.69 4.40 -0.51
N PRO A 77 3.24 3.28 -1.03
CA PRO A 77 2.76 1.95 -0.67
C PRO A 77 3.45 1.41 0.58
N MET A 78 2.66 0.90 1.51
CA MET A 78 3.09 0.26 2.75
C MET A 78 2.46 -1.12 2.89
N GLU A 79 3.26 -2.11 3.23
CA GLU A 79 2.79 -3.47 3.48
C GLU A 79 2.68 -3.71 4.98
N CYS A 80 1.58 -4.33 5.38
CA CYS A 80 1.29 -4.74 6.74
C CYS A 80 0.73 -6.16 6.77
N ASP A 81 0.94 -6.86 7.88
CA ASP A 81 0.18 -8.08 8.20
C ASP A 81 -1.15 -7.70 8.84
N ILE A 82 -2.21 -8.42 8.47
CA ILE A 82 -3.55 -8.27 9.07
C ILE A 82 -3.62 -9.18 10.28
N VAL A 83 -3.65 -8.60 11.49
CA VAL A 83 -3.67 -9.36 12.75
C VAL A 83 -5.03 -9.35 13.45
N GLY A 84 -5.98 -8.57 12.93
CA GLY A 84 -7.33 -8.47 13.44
C GLY A 84 -8.20 -7.53 12.62
N LYS A 85 -9.43 -7.31 13.09
CA LYS A 85 -10.35 -6.38 12.41
C LYS A 85 -9.84 -4.94 12.55
N ASN A 86 -9.40 -4.33 11.44
CA ASN A 86 -8.75 -3.01 11.40
C ASN A 86 -7.50 -2.93 12.30
N GLU A 87 -6.81 -4.06 12.48
CA GLU A 87 -5.58 -4.17 13.24
C GLU A 87 -4.48 -4.72 12.34
N TYR A 88 -3.35 -4.02 12.30
CA TYR A 88 -2.26 -4.28 11.37
C TYR A 88 -0.93 -4.29 12.09
N GLN A 89 0.04 -5.03 11.56
CA GLN A 89 1.44 -4.94 11.96
C GLN A 89 2.27 -4.52 10.76
N PHE A 90 3.11 -3.52 10.95
CA PHE A 90 3.98 -2.99 9.91
C PHE A 90 4.99 -4.05 9.45
N VAL A 91 5.13 -4.22 8.13
CA VAL A 91 6.13 -5.10 7.52
C VAL A 91 7.22 -4.28 6.84
N ARG A 92 6.85 -3.44 5.89
CA ARG A 92 7.79 -2.61 5.12
C ARG A 92 7.08 -1.51 4.33
N THR A 93 7.87 -0.55 3.86
CA THR A 93 7.46 0.39 2.82
C THR A 93 8.10 0.03 1.48
N TYR A 94 7.48 0.49 0.41
CA TYR A 94 8.04 0.46 -0.93
C TYR A 94 8.52 1.86 -1.32
N ASN A 95 9.31 1.94 -2.39
CA ASN A 95 9.76 3.24 -2.87
C ASN A 95 8.59 4.14 -3.26
N PRO A 96 8.59 5.40 -2.84
CA PRO A 96 7.60 6.38 -3.27
C PRO A 96 7.56 6.51 -4.80
N MET A 97 6.36 6.65 -5.34
CA MET A 97 6.13 6.75 -6.78
C MET A 97 5.56 8.12 -7.11
N ASN A 98 6.26 8.88 -7.94
CA ASN A 98 5.75 10.11 -8.52
C ASN A 98 5.48 9.86 -10.01
N ARG A 99 4.22 9.96 -10.40
CA ARG A 99 3.78 9.73 -11.78
C ARG A 99 2.97 10.94 -12.26
N GLY A 100 3.40 11.55 -13.34
CA GLY A 100 2.71 12.70 -13.92
C GLY A 100 1.27 12.44 -14.38
N THR A 101 0.87 11.17 -14.47
CA THR A 101 -0.49 10.74 -14.84
C THR A 101 -1.42 10.57 -13.64
N ASP A 102 -0.94 10.77 -12.40
CA ASP A 102 -1.67 10.46 -11.15
C ASP A 102 -2.21 9.02 -11.08
N ILE A 103 -1.41 8.08 -11.63
CA ILE A 103 -1.68 6.65 -11.63
C ILE A 103 -0.38 5.94 -11.23
N ALA A 104 -0.44 5.04 -10.25
CA ALA A 104 0.69 4.20 -9.90
C ALA A 104 0.28 2.72 -9.86
N VAL A 105 1.24 1.85 -10.18
CA VAL A 105 1.06 0.39 -10.21
C VAL A 105 2.22 -0.26 -9.51
N LEU A 106 1.92 -1.19 -8.63
CA LEU A 106 2.91 -1.98 -7.90
C LEU A 106 2.63 -3.47 -8.05
N GLN A 107 3.63 -4.23 -8.47
CA GLN A 107 3.57 -5.67 -8.39
C GLN A 107 3.69 -6.10 -6.92
N TRP A 108 2.68 -6.77 -6.41
CA TRP A 108 2.60 -7.20 -5.02
C TRP A 108 1.89 -8.54 -4.90
N ASN A 109 2.42 -9.41 -4.04
CA ASN A 109 1.84 -10.70 -3.64
C ASN A 109 1.26 -11.55 -4.81
N GLY A 110 2.03 -11.63 -5.91
CA GLY A 110 1.68 -12.43 -7.10
C GLY A 110 0.66 -11.79 -8.05
N GLY A 111 0.29 -10.52 -7.81
CA GLY A 111 -0.61 -9.74 -8.65
C GLY A 111 -0.12 -8.32 -8.86
N TYR A 112 -1.03 -7.43 -9.31
CA TYR A 112 -0.79 -6.00 -9.42
C TYR A 112 -1.78 -5.20 -8.58
N SER A 113 -1.27 -4.28 -7.78
CA SER A 113 -2.05 -3.26 -7.11
C SER A 113 -1.98 -1.95 -7.88
N PHE A 114 -3.13 -1.36 -8.12
CA PHE A 114 -3.31 -0.11 -8.85
C PHE A 114 -3.85 0.96 -7.90
N ILE A 115 -3.31 2.16 -8.00
CA ILE A 115 -3.94 3.36 -7.46
C ILE A 115 -4.15 4.36 -8.59
N VAL A 116 -5.39 4.81 -8.77
CA VAL A 116 -5.80 5.78 -9.77
C VAL A 116 -6.37 6.99 -9.06
N ASN A 117 -5.65 8.11 -9.14
CA ASN A 117 -6.08 9.41 -8.60
C ASN A 117 -6.37 10.42 -9.75
N ASN A 118 -6.42 9.94 -10.98
CA ASN A 118 -6.73 10.71 -12.17
C ASN A 118 -8.23 10.61 -12.50
N SER A 119 -8.96 11.69 -12.32
CA SER A 119 -10.41 11.72 -12.59
C SER A 119 -10.80 11.55 -14.06
N ASN A 120 -9.88 11.64 -15.00
CA ASN A 120 -10.11 11.34 -16.42
C ASN A 120 -10.09 9.82 -16.69
N CYS A 121 -9.42 9.02 -15.85
CA CYS A 121 -9.46 7.57 -15.95
C CYS A 121 -10.85 7.06 -15.53
N LYS A 122 -11.52 6.30 -16.38
CA LYS A 122 -12.86 5.76 -16.12
C LYS A 122 -12.88 4.25 -16.03
N ALA A 123 -11.83 3.59 -16.49
CA ALA A 123 -11.70 2.15 -16.34
C ALA A 123 -10.23 1.73 -16.35
N ILE A 124 -9.97 0.58 -15.73
CA ILE A 124 -8.73 -0.18 -15.92
C ILE A 124 -9.09 -1.40 -16.77
N ARG A 125 -8.51 -1.51 -17.97
CA ARG A 125 -8.62 -2.70 -18.79
C ARG A 125 -7.51 -3.66 -18.44
N ILE A 126 -7.88 -4.89 -18.12
CA ILE A 126 -6.96 -6.00 -17.83
C ILE A 126 -7.09 -7.03 -18.94
N ILE A 127 -5.96 -7.47 -19.48
CA ILE A 127 -5.88 -8.55 -20.47
C ILE A 127 -5.05 -9.68 -19.86
N ASP A 128 -5.68 -10.81 -19.66
CA ASP A 128 -5.05 -12.02 -19.14
C ASP A 128 -5.43 -13.26 -19.96
N ASN A 129 -5.05 -14.43 -19.50
CA ASN A 129 -5.33 -15.69 -20.18
C ASN A 129 -6.82 -16.04 -20.21
N SER A 130 -7.66 -15.40 -19.41
CA SER A 130 -9.11 -15.60 -19.38
C SER A 130 -9.86 -14.64 -20.31
N GLY A 131 -9.18 -13.60 -20.82
CA GLY A 131 -9.75 -12.64 -21.75
C GLY A 131 -9.47 -11.17 -21.38
N THR A 132 -10.36 -10.30 -21.83
CA THR A 132 -10.30 -8.86 -21.55
C THR A 132 -11.38 -8.47 -20.55
N HIS A 133 -11.01 -7.78 -19.49
CA HIS A 133 -11.90 -7.34 -18.42
C HIS A 133 -11.73 -5.85 -18.16
N ASP A 134 -12.83 -5.10 -18.15
CA ASP A 134 -12.83 -3.66 -17.82
C ASP A 134 -13.35 -3.48 -16.38
N ILE A 135 -12.50 -2.89 -15.54
CA ILE A 135 -12.84 -2.51 -14.16
C ILE A 135 -13.24 -1.04 -14.20
N ALA A 136 -14.54 -0.78 -14.13
CA ALA A 136 -15.07 0.58 -14.14
C ALA A 136 -14.75 1.34 -12.84
N ILE A 137 -14.42 2.62 -12.96
CA ILE A 137 -14.18 3.53 -11.83
C ILE A 137 -15.34 4.50 -11.73
N GLU A 138 -16.04 4.45 -10.61
CA GLU A 138 -17.17 5.33 -10.31
C GLU A 138 -16.72 6.80 -10.20
N LYS A 139 -17.61 7.73 -10.54
CA LYS A 139 -17.27 9.16 -10.67
C LYS A 139 -16.62 9.77 -9.41
N ASP A 140 -17.01 9.32 -8.22
CA ASP A 140 -16.57 9.89 -6.95
C ASP A 140 -15.67 8.93 -6.15
N ALA A 141 -15.09 7.91 -6.82
CA ALA A 141 -14.28 6.87 -6.19
C ALA A 141 -12.77 7.15 -6.19
N TYR A 142 -12.35 8.39 -6.42
CA TYR A 142 -10.92 8.74 -6.43
C TYR A 142 -10.42 9.24 -5.06
N PRO A 143 -9.22 8.81 -4.64
CA PRO A 143 -8.34 7.83 -5.28
C PRO A 143 -8.95 6.42 -5.26
N PHE A 144 -8.92 5.73 -6.42
CA PHE A 144 -9.41 4.37 -6.57
C PHE A 144 -8.26 3.37 -6.41
N VAL A 145 -8.42 2.43 -5.48
CA VAL A 145 -7.43 1.35 -5.23
C VAL A 145 -8.03 0.02 -5.63
N PHE A 146 -7.31 -0.74 -6.46
CA PHE A 146 -7.73 -2.03 -6.97
C PHE A 146 -6.57 -3.02 -6.96
N PHE A 147 -6.86 -4.29 -6.69
CA PHE A 147 -5.90 -5.39 -6.76
C PHE A 147 -6.37 -6.45 -7.76
N ASN A 148 -5.50 -6.72 -8.73
CA ASN A 148 -5.67 -7.86 -9.63
C ASN A 148 -4.82 -9.01 -9.11
N ASP A 149 -5.47 -10.08 -8.68
CA ASP A 149 -4.83 -11.24 -8.02
C ASP A 149 -3.95 -12.09 -8.95
N LEU A 150 -4.05 -11.87 -10.25
CA LEU A 150 -3.21 -12.51 -11.26
C LEU A 150 -2.32 -11.48 -11.93
N LEU A 151 -1.16 -11.93 -12.41
CA LEU A 151 -0.33 -11.10 -13.27
C LEU A 151 -0.99 -11.04 -14.66
N PRO A 152 -1.49 -9.87 -15.10
CA PRO A 152 -2.03 -9.73 -16.43
C PRO A 152 -0.91 -9.74 -17.47
N ASN A 153 -1.26 -10.09 -18.71
CA ASN A 153 -0.35 -9.96 -19.84
C ASN A 153 -0.16 -8.47 -20.18
N GLU A 154 -1.26 -7.69 -20.12
CA GLU A 154 -1.29 -6.26 -20.40
C GLU A 154 -2.36 -5.58 -19.54
N TYR A 155 -2.21 -4.28 -19.32
CA TYR A 155 -3.24 -3.44 -18.72
C TYR A 155 -3.20 -2.03 -19.30
N TYR A 156 -4.35 -1.38 -19.36
CA TYR A 156 -4.53 -0.03 -19.91
C TYR A 156 -5.44 0.80 -19.02
N PHE A 157 -5.20 2.10 -18.98
CA PHE A 157 -6.04 3.07 -18.30
C PHE A 157 -6.86 3.83 -19.33
N LEU A 158 -8.18 3.80 -19.22
CA LEU A 158 -9.09 4.28 -20.25
C LEU A 158 -9.86 5.51 -19.80
N ASP A 159 -10.02 6.46 -20.71
CA ASP A 159 -10.93 7.60 -20.56
C ASP A 159 -12.42 7.21 -20.76
N ALA A 160 -13.32 8.20 -20.69
CA ALA A 160 -14.76 7.99 -20.88
C ALA A 160 -15.14 7.54 -22.31
N ASN A 161 -14.27 7.71 -23.28
CA ASN A 161 -14.46 7.29 -24.67
C ASN A 161 -13.81 5.94 -24.97
N GLY A 162 -13.14 5.34 -23.99
CA GLY A 162 -12.38 4.09 -24.15
C GLY A 162 -11.01 4.25 -24.76
N ASN A 163 -10.49 5.48 -24.85
CA ASN A 163 -9.12 5.74 -25.31
C ASN A 163 -8.14 5.58 -24.14
N GLU A 164 -6.93 5.14 -24.44
CA GLU A 164 -5.83 5.08 -23.50
C GLU A 164 -5.36 6.49 -23.10
N LEU A 165 -5.03 6.65 -21.79
CA LEU A 165 -4.57 7.91 -21.17
C LEU A 165 -3.07 8.10 -21.30
#